data_379f2a3e29ef2a1c40ec42c010ed2afd
#
_entry.id   379f2a3e29ef2a1c40ec42c010ed2afd
#
_cell.length_a   1.000
_cell.length_b   1.000
_cell.length_c   1.000
_cell.angle_alpha   90.00
_cell.angle_beta   90.00
_cell.angle_gamma   90.00
#
_symmetry.space_group_name_H-M   'P 1'
#
loop_
_entity.id
_entity.type
_entity.pdbx_description
1 polymer ?
#
loop_
_entity_poly.entity_id
_entity_poly.type
_entity_poly.pdbx_seq_one_letter_code
_entity_poly.pdbx_strand_id
1 'polypeptide(L)'
;VWMDADFQHPPKYLDKFIELSDGNDAIICSRFLNNSERYFNNPELNKDINENQSYFYNKLCKLLLYKDITDYTSGFVSIKKKVFKNYKLKGFYGNYFVDLIIYLKKNNYKVIEIPFKDETRASGYSKTVVNFNFKYIYTCIRYSLTLFISFFKKF
;
A
#
# COMPACT_ATOMS: atom_id res chain seq x y z
N VAL A 1 3.10 -5.74 -13.18
CA VAL A 1 2.98 -4.49 -12.43
C VAL A 1 1.51 -4.20 -12.19
N TRP A 2 1.20 -3.68 -11.00
CA TRP A 2 -0.11 -3.19 -10.60
C TRP A 2 0.00 -1.70 -10.32
N MET A 3 -0.82 -0.89 -10.98
CA MET A 3 -0.83 0.55 -10.84
C MET A 3 -2.23 1.10 -11.19
N ASP A 4 -2.59 2.23 -10.59
CA ASP A 4 -3.84 2.92 -10.89
C ASP A 4 -3.73 3.66 -12.23
N ALA A 5 -4.86 3.76 -12.94
CA ALA A 5 -4.94 4.35 -14.28
C ALA A 5 -5.25 5.87 -14.27
N ASP A 6 -5.22 6.51 -13.10
CA ASP A 6 -5.54 7.92 -12.90
C ASP A 6 -4.30 8.85 -12.88
N PHE A 7 -3.15 8.31 -13.27
CA PHE A 7 -1.82 8.95 -13.28
C PHE A 7 -1.26 9.33 -11.90
N GLN A 8 -1.90 8.96 -10.80
CA GLN A 8 -1.26 9.10 -9.48
C GLN A 8 0.00 8.23 -9.35
N HIS A 9 0.04 7.11 -10.08
CA HIS A 9 1.18 6.21 -10.20
C HIS A 9 1.95 6.48 -11.49
N PRO A 10 3.03 7.29 -11.47
CA PRO A 10 3.71 7.71 -12.69
C PRO A 10 4.41 6.55 -13.40
N PRO A 11 4.26 6.41 -14.73
CA PRO A 11 4.90 5.36 -15.51
C PRO A 11 6.44 5.35 -15.44
N LYS A 12 7.09 6.47 -15.11
CA LYS A 12 8.54 6.60 -14.94
C LYS A 12 9.14 5.60 -13.92
N TYR A 13 8.31 5.02 -13.03
CA TYR A 13 8.76 4.01 -12.08
C TYR A 13 8.86 2.60 -12.70
N LEU A 14 8.34 2.38 -13.91
CA LEU A 14 8.39 1.07 -14.58
C LEU A 14 9.82 0.64 -14.87
N ASP A 15 10.68 1.54 -15.31
CA ASP A 15 12.10 1.24 -15.55
C ASP A 15 12.78 0.77 -14.27
N LYS A 16 12.48 1.42 -13.16
CA LYS A 16 13.01 1.06 -11.85
C LYS A 16 12.52 -0.31 -11.35
N PHE A 17 11.28 -0.67 -11.67
CA PHE A 17 10.77 -2.01 -11.40
C PHE A 17 11.52 -3.08 -12.22
N ILE A 18 11.83 -2.80 -13.48
CA ILE A 18 12.60 -3.70 -14.34
C ILE A 18 14.00 -3.89 -13.78
N GLU A 19 14.71 -2.79 -13.50
CA GLU A 19 16.06 -2.78 -12.95
C GLU A 19 16.16 -3.60 -11.65
N LEU A 20 15.20 -3.43 -10.74
CA LEU A 20 15.22 -4.06 -9.44
C LEU A 20 14.54 -5.44 -9.40
N SER A 21 14.01 -5.90 -10.54
CA SER A 21 13.30 -7.18 -10.62
C SER A 21 14.21 -8.39 -10.35
N ASP A 22 15.51 -8.27 -10.67
CA ASP A 22 16.47 -9.32 -10.37
C ASP A 22 16.69 -9.42 -8.85
N GLY A 23 16.52 -10.64 -8.35
CA GLY A 23 16.69 -10.92 -6.93
C GLY A 23 15.56 -10.50 -6.01
N ASN A 24 14.50 -9.79 -6.47
CA ASN A 24 13.35 -9.41 -5.67
C ASN A 24 12.07 -10.07 -6.20
N ASP A 25 11.18 -10.49 -5.31
CA ASP A 25 9.90 -11.12 -5.66
C ASP A 25 8.76 -10.10 -5.77
N ALA A 26 8.85 -9.04 -4.99
CA ALA A 26 7.96 -7.90 -5.04
C ALA A 26 8.70 -6.61 -4.75
N ILE A 27 8.32 -5.54 -5.44
CA ILE A 27 8.86 -4.18 -5.27
C ILE A 27 7.66 -3.25 -5.06
N ILE A 28 7.57 -2.64 -3.89
CA ILE A 28 6.48 -1.75 -3.50
C ILE A 28 6.96 -0.31 -3.65
N CYS A 29 6.19 0.53 -4.32
CA CYS A 29 6.40 1.98 -4.27
C CYS A 29 5.77 2.50 -2.97
N SER A 30 6.59 3.01 -2.05
CA SER A 30 6.14 3.51 -0.75
C SER A 30 6.13 5.03 -0.70
N ARG A 31 5.02 5.59 -0.25
CA ARG A 31 4.87 7.03 0.03
C ARG A 31 5.53 7.44 1.34
N PHE A 32 5.84 6.46 2.19
CA PHE A 32 6.29 6.69 3.58
C PHE A 32 7.75 6.26 3.82
N LEU A 33 8.43 5.73 2.81
CA LEU A 33 9.84 5.38 2.89
C LEU A 33 10.69 6.67 2.83
N ASN A 34 11.59 6.85 3.80
CA ASN A 34 12.49 8.02 3.90
C ASN A 34 11.78 9.40 3.95
N ASN A 35 10.52 9.44 4.36
CA ASN A 35 9.68 10.62 4.24
C ASN A 35 9.10 11.12 5.56
N SER A 36 9.95 11.33 6.55
CA SER A 36 9.64 12.31 7.59
C SER A 36 9.43 13.73 7.02
N GLU A 37 10.12 14.08 5.95
CA GLU A 37 10.04 15.41 5.31
C GLU A 37 8.68 15.71 4.67
N ARG A 38 8.01 14.71 4.06
CA ARG A 38 6.73 14.94 3.37
C ARG A 38 5.60 15.31 4.32
N TYR A 39 5.54 14.65 5.49
CA TYR A 39 4.48 14.88 6.48
C TYR A 39 4.75 16.04 7.42
N PHE A 40 6.02 16.31 7.74
CA PHE A 40 6.36 17.32 8.74
C PHE A 40 6.64 18.70 8.15
N ASN A 41 7.06 18.78 6.88
CA ASN A 41 7.51 20.02 6.26
C ASN A 41 6.52 20.65 5.25
N ASN A 42 5.36 20.04 5.00
CA ASN A 42 4.37 20.62 4.10
C ASN A 42 3.00 20.76 4.78
N PRO A 43 2.67 21.99 5.29
CA PRO A 43 1.41 22.26 5.97
C PRO A 43 0.16 22.05 5.08
N GLU A 44 0.29 22.10 3.75
CA GLU A 44 -0.83 21.89 2.83
C GLU A 44 -1.20 20.43 2.71
N LEU A 45 -0.22 19.51 2.81
CA LEU A 45 -0.48 18.06 2.84
C LEU A 45 -1.15 17.60 4.14
N ASN A 46 -0.95 18.33 5.23
CA ASN A 46 -1.64 18.07 6.50
C ASN A 46 -3.15 18.36 6.45
N LYS A 47 -3.65 18.99 5.38
CA LYS A 47 -5.09 19.25 5.18
C LYS A 47 -5.82 18.08 4.55
N ASP A 48 -5.12 17.14 3.92
CA ASP A 48 -5.77 15.94 3.38
C ASP A 48 -5.99 14.90 4.48
N ILE A 49 -7.22 14.87 4.98
CA ILE A 49 -7.67 13.91 6.01
C ILE A 49 -7.41 12.45 5.58
N ASN A 50 -7.45 12.17 4.28
CA ASN A 50 -7.27 10.82 3.76
C ASN A 50 -5.81 10.36 3.79
N GLU A 51 -4.87 11.27 3.50
CA GLU A 51 -3.44 10.99 3.64
C GLU A 51 -3.07 10.74 5.10
N ASN A 52 -3.61 11.53 6.02
CA ASN A 52 -3.42 11.35 7.46
C ASN A 52 -3.96 9.99 7.94
N GLN A 53 -5.12 9.57 7.45
CA GLN A 53 -5.70 8.27 7.79
C GLN A 53 -4.82 7.12 7.27
N SER A 54 -4.37 7.20 6.01
CA SER A 54 -3.44 6.23 5.44
C SER A 54 -2.14 6.16 6.23
N TYR A 55 -1.58 7.28 6.62
CA TYR A 55 -0.37 7.34 7.44
C TYR A 55 -0.56 6.66 8.79
N PHE A 56 -1.64 6.99 9.50
CA PHE A 56 -1.95 6.39 10.81
C PHE A 56 -2.13 4.87 10.71
N TYR A 57 -2.86 4.43 9.70
CA TYR A 57 -3.09 3.01 9.45
C TYR A 57 -1.78 2.27 9.12
N ASN A 58 -0.93 2.85 8.28
CA ASN A 58 0.37 2.29 7.95
C ASN A 58 1.29 2.20 9.18
N LYS A 59 1.28 3.21 10.04
CA LYS A 59 2.02 3.19 11.31
C LYS A 59 1.54 2.06 12.23
N LEU A 60 0.23 1.84 12.30
CA LEU A 60 -0.36 0.72 13.05
C LEU A 60 0.05 -0.62 12.44
N CYS A 61 -0.06 -0.78 11.13
CA CYS A 61 0.37 -1.99 10.43
C CYS A 61 1.87 -2.28 10.67
N LYS A 62 2.72 -1.27 10.55
CA LYS A 62 4.16 -1.39 10.82
C LYS A 62 4.46 -1.83 12.25
N LEU A 63 3.68 -1.36 13.22
CA LEU A 63 3.83 -1.76 14.62
C LEU A 63 3.41 -3.21 14.87
N LEU A 64 2.29 -3.63 14.26
CA LEU A 64 1.66 -4.92 14.54
C LEU A 64 2.15 -6.05 13.63
N LEU A 65 2.66 -5.75 12.44
CA LEU A 65 3.06 -6.73 11.43
C LEU A 65 4.58 -6.72 11.19
N TYR A 66 5.00 -6.13 10.09
CA TYR A 66 6.40 -6.15 9.66
C TYR A 66 6.99 -4.74 9.64
N LYS A 67 8.03 -4.53 10.44
CA LYS A 67 8.66 -3.21 10.64
C LYS A 67 9.42 -2.71 9.40
N ASP A 68 9.78 -3.60 8.51
CA ASP A 68 10.51 -3.32 7.27
C ASP A 68 9.59 -2.93 6.10
N ILE A 69 8.29 -2.91 6.31
CA ILE A 69 7.31 -2.38 5.36
C ILE A 69 6.73 -1.08 5.90
N THR A 70 6.70 -0.05 5.07
CA THR A 70 6.24 1.29 5.46
C THR A 70 4.91 1.68 4.82
N ASP A 71 4.54 1.09 3.67
CA ASP A 71 3.28 1.40 2.99
C ASP A 71 2.44 0.15 2.66
N TYR A 72 1.51 -0.16 3.55
CA TYR A 72 0.54 -1.25 3.41
C TYR A 72 -0.68 -0.88 2.55
N THR A 73 -0.73 0.34 2.03
CA THR A 73 -1.88 0.87 1.29
C THR A 73 -1.51 1.48 -0.06
N SER A 74 -0.26 1.32 -0.50
CA SER A 74 0.24 1.89 -1.74
C SER A 74 -0.56 1.46 -2.97
N GLY A 75 -0.78 0.15 -3.14
CA GLY A 75 -1.35 -0.39 -4.38
C GLY A 75 -0.45 -0.30 -5.60
N PHE A 76 0.68 0.42 -5.54
CA PHE A 76 1.64 0.53 -6.64
C PHE A 76 2.80 -0.46 -6.43
N VAL A 77 2.79 -1.55 -7.19
CA VAL A 77 3.69 -2.67 -6.94
C VAL A 77 4.04 -3.46 -8.19
N SER A 78 5.27 -3.94 -8.26
CA SER A 78 5.70 -4.98 -9.19
C SER A 78 5.83 -6.30 -8.44
N ILE A 79 5.27 -7.39 -8.98
CA ILE A 79 5.26 -8.71 -8.35
C ILE A 79 5.57 -9.78 -9.38
N LYS A 80 6.47 -10.69 -9.06
CA LYS A 80 6.76 -11.84 -9.93
C LYS A 80 5.56 -12.77 -10.04
N LYS A 81 5.28 -13.26 -11.24
CA LYS A 81 4.15 -14.17 -11.53
C LYS A 81 4.14 -15.43 -10.64
N LYS A 82 5.29 -15.92 -10.23
CA LYS A 82 5.40 -17.10 -9.35
C LYS A 82 4.66 -16.94 -8.01
N VAL A 83 4.52 -15.73 -7.50
CA VAL A 83 3.78 -15.43 -6.26
C VAL A 83 2.32 -15.86 -6.38
N PHE A 84 1.72 -15.66 -7.54
CA PHE A 84 0.32 -15.96 -7.79
C PHE A 84 0.01 -17.44 -8.10
N LYS A 85 1.02 -18.32 -8.11
CA LYS A 85 0.76 -19.77 -8.26
C LYS A 85 -0.09 -20.33 -7.11
N ASN A 86 0.19 -19.85 -5.88
CA ASN A 86 -0.47 -20.34 -4.67
C ASN A 86 -1.27 -19.25 -3.94
N TYR A 87 -1.38 -18.05 -4.53
CA TYR A 87 -2.07 -16.93 -3.93
C TYR A 87 -3.10 -16.33 -4.88
N LYS A 88 -4.31 -16.14 -4.39
CA LYS A 88 -5.36 -15.41 -5.08
C LYS A 88 -5.66 -14.12 -4.32
N LEU A 89 -5.61 -12.99 -5.02
CA LEU A 89 -6.02 -11.71 -4.45
C LEU A 89 -7.47 -11.79 -3.94
N LYS A 90 -7.67 -11.40 -2.70
CA LYS A 90 -8.99 -11.37 -2.04
C LYS A 90 -9.17 -10.03 -1.35
N GLY A 91 -10.35 -9.46 -1.49
CA GLY A 91 -10.71 -8.21 -0.81
C GLY A 91 -11.29 -7.16 -1.77
N PHE A 92 -11.69 -6.05 -1.17
CA PHE A 92 -12.29 -4.90 -1.86
C PHE A 92 -11.61 -3.61 -1.37
N TYR A 93 -11.58 -2.57 -2.19
CA TYR A 93 -11.15 -1.22 -1.80
C TYR A 93 -9.77 -1.14 -1.11
N GLY A 94 -8.76 -1.82 -1.64
CA GLY A 94 -7.38 -1.69 -1.19
C GLY A 94 -6.95 -2.59 -0.02
N ASN A 95 -7.88 -3.15 0.76
CA ASN A 95 -7.53 -4.06 1.85
C ASN A 95 -6.85 -5.36 1.37
N TYR A 96 -7.03 -5.72 0.09
CA TYR A 96 -6.29 -6.82 -0.55
C TYR A 96 -4.77 -6.64 -0.48
N PHE A 97 -4.30 -5.40 -0.44
CA PHE A 97 -2.87 -5.11 -0.44
C PHE A 97 -2.22 -5.47 0.90
N VAL A 98 -2.92 -5.26 1.99
CA VAL A 98 -2.49 -5.72 3.33
C VAL A 98 -2.36 -7.24 3.38
N ASP A 99 -3.38 -7.97 2.90
CA ASP A 99 -3.36 -9.45 2.85
C ASP A 99 -2.22 -9.96 1.96
N LEU A 100 -1.99 -9.30 0.83
CA LEU A 100 -0.89 -9.61 -0.08
C LEU A 100 0.49 -9.44 0.59
N ILE A 101 0.72 -8.32 1.26
CA ILE A 101 1.99 -8.08 1.96
C ILE A 101 2.22 -9.15 3.04
N ILE A 102 1.20 -9.46 3.83
CA ILE A 102 1.29 -10.49 4.86
C ILE A 102 1.61 -11.85 4.23
N TYR A 103 0.95 -12.19 3.13
CA TYR A 103 1.25 -13.41 2.39
C TYR A 103 2.71 -13.47 1.90
N LEU A 104 3.18 -12.39 1.27
CA LEU A 104 4.57 -12.31 0.78
C LEU A 104 5.57 -12.53 1.92
N LYS A 105 5.39 -11.85 3.03
CA LYS A 105 6.30 -11.93 4.18
C LYS A 105 6.24 -13.30 4.87
N LYS A 106 5.07 -13.87 5.06
CA LYS A 106 4.91 -15.20 5.68
C LYS A 106 5.53 -16.33 4.84
N ASN A 107 5.55 -16.17 3.52
CA ASN A 107 6.14 -17.15 2.61
C ASN A 107 7.60 -16.81 2.24
N ASN A 108 8.25 -15.91 2.98
CA ASN A 108 9.66 -15.53 2.81
C ASN A 108 9.99 -15.01 1.41
N TYR A 109 9.04 -14.40 0.71
CA TYR A 109 9.32 -13.71 -0.53
C TYR A 109 10.16 -12.47 -0.26
N LYS A 110 11.12 -12.21 -1.15
CA LYS A 110 11.97 -11.04 -1.04
C LYS A 110 11.22 -9.79 -1.50
N VAL A 111 10.84 -8.97 -0.54
CA VAL A 111 10.10 -7.72 -0.75
C VAL A 111 10.99 -6.54 -0.44
N ILE A 112 11.04 -5.58 -1.34
CA ILE A 112 11.70 -4.28 -1.12
C ILE A 112 10.72 -3.14 -1.33
N GLU A 113 11.00 -2.00 -0.72
CA GLU A 113 10.30 -0.75 -0.98
C GLU A 113 11.21 0.24 -1.69
N ILE A 114 10.64 1.03 -2.60
CA ILE A 114 11.30 2.19 -3.21
C ILE A 114 10.47 3.43 -2.92
N PRO A 115 11.11 4.58 -2.66
CA PRO A 115 10.38 5.81 -2.38
C PRO A 115 9.68 6.30 -3.65
N PHE A 116 8.43 6.75 -3.48
CA PHE A 116 7.70 7.38 -4.55
C PHE A 116 6.83 8.51 -4.03
N LYS A 117 6.50 9.45 -4.89
CA LYS A 117 5.60 10.55 -4.62
C LYS A 117 4.38 10.43 -5.53
N ASP A 118 3.18 10.38 -4.91
CA ASP A 118 1.93 10.48 -5.66
C ASP A 118 1.89 11.77 -6.47
N GLU A 119 1.39 11.68 -7.68
CA GLU A 119 1.07 12.86 -8.47
C GLU A 119 -0.42 13.21 -8.33
N THR A 120 -0.78 14.42 -8.71
CA THR A 120 -2.19 14.83 -8.73
C THR A 120 -2.94 14.00 -9.77
N ARG A 121 -4.14 13.55 -9.42
CA ARG A 121 -5.00 12.82 -10.35
C ARG A 121 -5.29 13.67 -11.58
N ALA A 122 -5.18 13.06 -12.76
CA ALA A 122 -5.59 13.71 -13.99
C ALA A 122 -7.11 13.91 -14.09
N SER A 123 -7.90 13.00 -13.45
CA SER A 123 -9.36 13.08 -13.41
C SER A 123 -9.96 12.22 -12.30
N GLY A 124 -11.19 12.53 -11.90
CA GLY A 124 -11.98 11.75 -10.95
C GLY A 124 -11.71 12.06 -9.48
N TYR A 125 -12.50 11.43 -8.61
CA TYR A 125 -12.42 11.58 -7.16
C TYR A 125 -11.95 10.28 -6.51
N SER A 126 -11.24 10.37 -5.38
CA SER A 126 -10.86 9.19 -4.61
C SER A 126 -12.10 8.41 -4.17
N LYS A 127 -12.17 7.14 -4.54
CA LYS A 127 -13.23 6.23 -4.08
C LYS A 127 -13.12 5.89 -2.59
N THR A 128 -11.96 6.14 -2.01
CA THR A 128 -11.64 5.89 -0.60
C THR A 128 -11.86 7.12 0.27
N VAL A 129 -12.12 8.30 -0.34
CA VAL A 129 -12.47 9.52 0.39
C VAL A 129 -13.82 9.33 1.04
N VAL A 130 -13.82 9.37 2.34
CA VAL A 130 -15.03 9.21 3.11
C VAL A 130 -15.09 10.34 4.12
N ASN A 131 -16.04 11.24 3.94
CA ASN A 131 -16.47 12.13 5.01
C ASN A 131 -16.81 11.26 6.23
N PHE A 132 -16.64 11.81 7.44
CA PHE A 132 -16.90 11.08 8.69
C PHE A 132 -18.38 10.64 8.75
N ASN A 133 -18.66 9.50 8.14
CA ASN A 133 -20.00 8.91 8.03
C ASN A 133 -19.91 7.39 8.22
N PHE A 134 -21.05 6.71 8.17
CA PHE A 134 -21.14 5.23 8.32
C PHE A 134 -20.20 4.47 7.38
N LYS A 135 -19.97 4.98 6.18
CA LYS A 135 -19.06 4.36 5.19
C LYS A 135 -17.60 4.39 5.67
N TYR A 136 -17.20 5.46 6.35
CA TYR A 136 -15.89 5.58 6.96
C TYR A 136 -15.67 4.54 8.06
N ILE A 137 -16.62 4.45 9.00
CA ILE A 137 -16.58 3.47 10.09
C ILE A 137 -16.50 2.05 9.52
N TYR A 138 -17.34 1.74 8.54
CA TYR A 138 -17.33 0.45 7.85
C TYR A 138 -15.98 0.15 7.20
N THR A 139 -15.36 1.13 6.54
CA THR A 139 -14.03 0.98 5.92
C THR A 139 -12.97 0.70 6.99
N CYS A 140 -12.95 1.44 8.08
CA CYS A 140 -12.02 1.23 9.20
C CYS A 140 -12.17 -0.18 9.81
N ILE A 141 -13.40 -0.61 10.05
CA ILE A 141 -13.69 -1.96 10.56
C ILE A 141 -13.17 -3.02 9.60
N ARG A 142 -13.41 -2.87 8.30
CA ARG A 142 -12.94 -3.83 7.29
C ARG A 142 -11.43 -3.93 7.23
N TYR A 143 -10.71 -2.81 7.24
CA TYR A 143 -9.25 -2.81 7.26
C TYR A 143 -8.71 -3.47 8.53
N SER A 144 -9.30 -3.17 9.69
CA SER A 144 -8.93 -3.78 10.97
C SER A 144 -9.19 -5.29 10.98
N LEU A 145 -10.36 -5.72 10.47
CA LEU A 145 -10.69 -7.15 10.34
C LEU A 145 -9.74 -7.85 9.36
N THR A 146 -9.41 -7.23 8.23
CA THR A 146 -8.45 -7.81 7.29
C THR A 146 -7.09 -8.00 7.94
N LEU A 147 -6.60 -6.99 8.65
CA LEU A 147 -5.34 -7.06 9.39
C LEU A 147 -5.35 -8.22 10.38
N PHE A 148 -6.40 -8.33 11.20
CA PHE A 148 -6.55 -9.38 12.19
C PHE A 148 -6.64 -10.77 11.55
N ILE A 149 -7.54 -10.95 10.58
CA ILE A 149 -7.74 -12.24 9.89
C ILE A 149 -6.46 -12.67 9.17
N SER A 150 -5.82 -11.76 8.42
CA SER A 150 -4.61 -12.08 7.66
C SER A 150 -3.41 -12.37 8.56
N PHE A 151 -3.36 -11.77 9.75
CA PHE A 151 -2.31 -12.06 10.73
C PHE A 151 -2.37 -13.51 11.21
N PHE A 152 -3.56 -14.02 11.52
CA PHE A 152 -3.76 -15.39 12.00
C PHE A 152 -3.92 -16.45 10.90
N LYS A 153 -4.13 -16.01 9.68
CA LYS A 153 -4.32 -16.90 8.54
C LYS A 153 -3.03 -17.67 8.26
N LYS A 154 -3.16 -18.99 8.15
CA LYS A 154 -2.14 -19.87 7.55
C LYS A 154 -2.31 -19.84 6.02
N PHE A 155 -1.24 -19.57 5.31
CA PHE A 155 -1.21 -19.56 3.84
C PHE A 155 -0.55 -20.83 3.33
#